data_8b0c2fcbc2af896d047979a3dc9f24d8
#
_entry.id   8b0c2fcbc2af896d047979a3dc9f24d8
#
_cell.length_a   1.000
_cell.length_b   1.000
_cell.length_c   1.000
_cell.angle_alpha   90.00
_cell.angle_beta   90.00
_cell.angle_gamma   90.00
#
_symmetry.space_group_name_H-M   'P 1'
#
loop_
_entity.id
_entity.type
_entity.pdbx_description
1 polymer ?
#
loop_
_entity_poly.entity_id
_entity_poly.type
_entity_poly.pdbx_seq_one_letter_code
_entity_poly.pdbx_strand_id
1 'polypeptide(L)'
;MSQFDKLLQRIRLLDKNMRFEELQKVLEHYGYTMSGPASGSSHKSFRKPGKPTITIPQHNPIKRAYVEDVKAIVESEDESDENN
;
A
#
# COMPACT_ATOMS: atom_id res chain seq x y z
N MET A 1 4.42 -17.57 10.39
CA MET A 1 4.24 -16.21 9.87
C MET A 1 2.84 -16.04 9.33
N SER A 2 2.25 -14.90 9.60
CA SER A 2 0.92 -14.60 9.08
C SER A 2 0.98 -14.26 7.60
N GLN A 3 -0.17 -14.30 6.93
CA GLN A 3 -0.24 -13.88 5.54
C GLN A 3 0.15 -12.42 5.38
N PHE A 4 -0.15 -11.61 6.38
CA PHE A 4 0.20 -10.21 6.35
C PHE A 4 1.73 -10.02 6.33
N ASP A 5 2.45 -10.79 7.14
CA ASP A 5 3.91 -10.72 7.16
C ASP A 5 4.50 -11.07 5.80
N LYS A 6 3.91 -12.04 5.13
CA LYS A 6 4.35 -12.42 3.79
C LYS A 6 4.13 -11.29 2.80
N LEU A 7 3.03 -10.57 2.92
CA LEU A 7 2.77 -9.41 2.06
C LEU A 7 3.81 -8.33 2.27
N LEU A 8 4.17 -8.06 3.53
CA LEU A 8 5.20 -7.07 3.83
C LEU A 8 6.54 -7.45 3.22
N GLN A 9 6.91 -8.72 3.31
CA GLN A 9 8.16 -9.19 2.71
C GLN A 9 8.16 -9.00 1.20
N ARG A 10 7.04 -9.33 0.56
CA ARG A 10 6.94 -9.18 -0.89
C ARG A 10 7.07 -7.71 -1.30
N ILE A 11 6.48 -6.81 -0.54
CA ILE A 11 6.60 -5.38 -0.81
C ILE A 11 8.05 -4.93 -0.68
N ARG A 12 8.73 -5.37 0.37
CA ARG A 12 10.13 -4.99 0.60
C ARG A 12 11.05 -5.50 -0.51
N LEU A 13 10.69 -6.63 -1.12
CA LEU A 13 11.45 -7.20 -2.21
C LEU A 13 11.02 -6.66 -3.57
N LEU A 14 10.01 -5.79 -3.61
CA LEU A 14 9.48 -5.21 -4.84
C LEU A 14 9.01 -6.29 -5.81
N ASP A 15 8.22 -7.23 -5.28
CA ASP A 15 7.70 -8.35 -6.04
C ASP A 15 6.93 -7.85 -7.27
N LYS A 16 7.20 -8.44 -8.42
CA LYS A 16 6.57 -8.05 -9.68
C LYS A 16 5.11 -8.48 -9.78
N ASN A 17 4.68 -9.39 -8.92
CA ASN A 17 3.35 -9.98 -8.99
C ASN A 17 2.42 -9.49 -7.90
N MET A 18 2.71 -8.32 -7.34
CA MET A 18 1.82 -7.75 -6.33
C MET A 18 0.49 -7.35 -6.96
N ARG A 19 -0.59 -7.61 -6.24
CA ARG A 19 -1.93 -7.28 -6.68
C ARG A 19 -2.47 -6.07 -5.92
N PHE A 20 -3.43 -5.39 -6.53
CA PHE A 20 -4.03 -4.21 -5.91
C PHE A 20 -4.59 -4.54 -4.52
N GLU A 21 -5.31 -5.64 -4.39
CA GLU A 21 -5.93 -6.03 -3.13
C GLU A 21 -4.89 -6.25 -2.03
N GLU A 22 -3.71 -6.72 -2.41
CA GLU A 22 -2.65 -6.95 -1.45
C GLU A 22 -2.10 -5.63 -0.89
N LEU A 23 -1.91 -4.65 -1.77
CA LEU A 23 -1.47 -3.34 -1.33
C LEU A 23 -2.55 -2.64 -0.50
N GLN A 24 -3.81 -2.81 -0.89
CA GLN A 24 -4.93 -2.27 -0.13
C GLN A 24 -4.93 -2.80 1.31
N LYS A 25 -4.76 -4.10 1.48
CA LYS A 25 -4.74 -4.69 2.82
C LYS A 25 -3.65 -4.08 3.69
N VAL A 26 -2.47 -3.91 3.11
CA VAL A 26 -1.33 -3.35 3.85
C VAL A 26 -1.60 -1.91 4.24
N LEU A 27 -2.08 -1.10 3.30
CA LEU A 27 -2.35 0.30 3.57
C LEU A 27 -3.45 0.48 4.63
N GLU A 28 -4.51 -0.34 4.53
CA GLU A 28 -5.58 -0.27 5.52
C GLU A 28 -5.10 -0.68 6.90
N HIS A 29 -4.19 -1.63 6.97
CA HIS A 29 -3.61 -2.04 8.24
C HIS A 29 -2.90 -0.87 8.93
N TYR A 30 -2.26 0.00 8.15
CA TYR A 30 -1.54 1.15 8.69
C TYR A 30 -2.42 2.39 8.86
N GLY A 31 -3.72 2.24 8.70
CA GLY A 31 -4.64 3.32 8.99
C GLY A 31 -5.07 4.16 7.80
N TYR A 32 -4.70 3.76 6.59
CA TYR A 32 -5.14 4.45 5.39
C TYR A 32 -6.56 4.08 5.04
N THR A 33 -7.32 5.05 4.53
CA THR A 33 -8.68 4.83 4.06
C THR A 33 -8.71 4.94 2.55
N MET A 34 -9.27 3.93 1.88
CA MET A 34 -9.39 3.95 0.44
C MET A 34 -10.61 4.77 0.03
N SER A 35 -10.40 5.64 -0.95
CA SER A 35 -11.49 6.36 -1.57
C SER A 35 -11.21 6.47 -3.05
N GLY A 36 -12.24 6.69 -3.83
CA GLY A 36 -12.07 6.83 -5.25
C GLY A 36 -13.25 7.54 -5.86
N PRO A 37 -13.12 7.94 -7.13
CA PRO A 37 -14.23 8.59 -7.81
C PRO A 37 -15.44 7.67 -7.88
N ALA A 38 -16.60 8.28 -7.92
CA ALA A 38 -17.85 7.56 -7.88
C ALA A 38 -18.06 6.63 -9.07
N SER A 39 -17.40 6.87 -10.16
CA SER A 39 -17.59 6.04 -11.35
C SER A 39 -16.39 6.10 -12.29
N GLY A 40 -16.17 5.01 -12.99
CA GLY A 40 -15.35 4.97 -14.19
C GLY A 40 -13.84 5.01 -14.05
N SER A 41 -13.32 5.34 -12.89
CA SER A 41 -11.87 5.40 -12.76
C SER A 41 -11.30 4.10 -12.18
N SER A 42 -10.20 3.66 -12.76
CA SER A 42 -9.50 2.50 -12.23
C SER A 42 -8.50 2.86 -11.14
N HIS A 43 -8.41 4.13 -10.77
CA HIS A 43 -7.49 4.61 -9.74
C HIS A 43 -8.21 4.81 -8.42
N LYS A 44 -7.58 4.39 -7.34
CA LYS A 44 -8.10 4.60 -5.99
C LYS A 44 -7.09 5.38 -5.18
N SER A 45 -7.59 6.27 -4.33
CA SER A 45 -6.74 7.08 -3.46
C SER A 45 -6.77 6.51 -2.05
N PHE A 46 -5.62 6.52 -1.39
CA PHE A 46 -5.50 6.10 0.00
C PHE A 46 -5.04 7.27 0.81
N ARG A 47 -5.77 7.58 1.88
CA ARG A 47 -5.53 8.76 2.70
C ARG A 47 -5.38 8.39 4.16
N LYS A 48 -4.50 9.12 4.83
CA LYS A 48 -4.31 8.97 6.26
C LYS A 48 -3.99 10.35 6.83
N PRO A 49 -4.60 10.75 7.95
CA PRO A 49 -4.32 12.06 8.56
C PRO A 49 -2.82 12.23 8.81
N GLY A 50 -2.29 13.36 8.40
CA GLY A 50 -0.88 13.67 8.60
C GLY A 50 0.07 13.06 7.58
N LYS A 51 -0.46 12.36 6.59
CA LYS A 51 0.36 11.70 5.57
C LYS A 51 -0.10 12.10 4.17
N PRO A 52 0.83 12.09 3.20
CA PRO A 52 0.45 12.38 1.81
C PRO A 52 -0.53 11.33 1.27
N THR A 53 -1.41 11.78 0.37
CA THR A 53 -2.30 10.87 -0.33
C THR A 53 -1.51 10.06 -1.36
N ILE A 54 -1.80 8.76 -1.44
CA ILE A 54 -1.21 7.89 -2.45
C ILE A 54 -2.30 7.34 -3.35
N THR A 55 -2.06 7.35 -4.66
CA THR A 55 -3.03 6.86 -5.64
C THR A 55 -2.46 5.63 -6.34
N ILE A 56 -3.25 4.56 -6.41
CA ILE A 56 -2.83 3.30 -6.99
C ILE A 56 -3.88 2.84 -8.02
N PRO A 57 -3.45 2.49 -9.23
CA PRO A 57 -4.40 1.97 -10.22
C PRO A 57 -4.86 0.55 -9.87
N GLN A 58 -6.12 0.27 -10.18
CA GLN A 58 -6.73 -1.03 -9.89
C GLN A 58 -6.53 -2.01 -11.05
N HIS A 59 -5.31 -2.30 -11.41
CA HIS A 59 -5.11 -3.39 -12.34
C HIS A 59 -3.86 -4.17 -11.97
N ASN A 60 -3.92 -5.45 -12.24
CA ASN A 60 -2.90 -6.39 -11.79
C ASN A 60 -2.07 -6.88 -12.98
N PRO A 61 -0.79 -7.14 -12.75
CA PRO A 61 -0.06 -6.85 -11.52
C PRO A 61 0.21 -5.35 -11.40
N ILE A 62 0.43 -4.90 -10.16
CA ILE A 62 0.72 -3.49 -9.89
C ILE A 62 2.14 -3.18 -10.37
N LYS A 63 2.32 -2.02 -10.99
CA LYS A 63 3.63 -1.62 -11.46
C LYS A 63 4.57 -1.35 -10.29
N ARG A 64 5.85 -1.64 -10.51
CA ARG A 64 6.87 -1.52 -9.49
C ARG A 64 6.89 -0.14 -8.81
N ALA A 65 6.68 0.93 -9.57
CA ALA A 65 6.71 2.27 -9.01
C ALA A 65 5.72 2.43 -7.86
N TYR A 66 4.53 1.83 -7.97
CA TYR A 66 3.53 1.89 -6.92
C TYR A 66 3.89 1.01 -5.73
N VAL A 67 4.51 -0.13 -6.00
CA VAL A 67 4.99 -0.99 -4.92
C VAL A 67 6.08 -0.27 -4.12
N GLU A 68 6.95 0.46 -4.80
CA GLU A 68 7.98 1.26 -4.14
C GLU A 68 7.38 2.33 -3.23
N ASP A 69 6.29 2.96 -3.67
CA ASP A 69 5.59 3.95 -2.84
C ASP A 69 5.04 3.32 -1.57
N VAL A 70 4.43 2.14 -1.70
CA VAL A 70 3.89 1.44 -0.54
C VAL A 70 5.03 0.97 0.37
N LYS A 71 6.13 0.53 -0.22
CA LYS A 71 7.30 0.13 0.56
C LYS A 71 7.80 1.26 1.44
N ALA A 72 7.87 2.48 0.88
CA ALA A 72 8.32 3.63 1.65
C ALA A 72 7.38 3.90 2.83
N ILE A 73 6.08 3.73 2.63
CA ILE A 73 5.10 3.89 3.70
C ILE A 73 5.30 2.84 4.78
N VAL A 74 5.48 1.58 4.39
CA VAL A 74 5.68 0.49 5.34
C VAL A 74 6.91 0.75 6.19
N GLU A 75 8.01 1.14 5.57
CA GLU A 75 9.25 1.39 6.30
C GLU A 75 9.12 2.57 7.25
N SER A 76 8.41 3.62 6.83
CA SER A 76 8.18 4.78 7.67
C SER A 76 7.34 4.42 8.90
N GLU A 77 6.29 3.63 8.70
CA GLU A 77 5.43 3.24 9.81
C GLU A 77 6.16 2.29 10.79
N ASP A 78 6.97 1.39 10.26
CA ASP A 78 7.75 0.49 11.10
C ASP A 78 8.75 1.27 11.95
N GLU A 79 9.39 2.28 11.38
CA GLU A 79 10.31 3.11 12.13
C GLU A 79 9.61 3.85 13.27
N SER A 80 8.38 4.32 13.02
CA SER A 80 7.61 4.99 14.06
C SER A 80 7.32 4.05 15.23
N ASP A 81 7.03 2.79 14.92
CA ASP A 81 6.76 1.80 15.96
C ASP A 81 8.01 1.50 16.80
N GLU A 82 9.18 1.49 16.18
CA GLU A 82 10.40 1.20 16.87
C GLU A 82 10.81 2.26 17.86
N ASN A 83 10.34 3.49 17.69
CA ASN A 83 10.73 4.61 18.53
C ASN A 83 9.89 4.76 19.79
N ASN A 84 9.06 3.82 20.08
CA ASN A 84 8.24 3.86 21.30
C ASN A 84 8.97 3.37 22.54
#